data_aaf24eea7aca270f87f5618fc8cc5327
#
_entry.id   aaf24eea7aca270f87f5618fc8cc5327
#
_cell.length_a   1.000
_cell.length_b   1.000
_cell.length_c   1.000
_cell.angle_alpha   90.00
_cell.angle_beta   90.00
_cell.angle_gamma   90.00
#
_symmetry.space_group_name_H-M   'P 1'
#
loop_
_entity.id
_entity.type
_entity.pdbx_description
1 polymer ?
#
loop_
_entity_poly.entity_id
_entity_poly.type
_entity_poly.pdbx_seq_one_letter_code
_entity_poly.pdbx_strand_id
1 'polypeptide(L)' 'MPKIITLQLSPKQAADEKFYLARAAERMGIRQSDIALARVVKRSIDARQRMAKVNLSLEIDRKSVV' A
#
# COMPACT_ATOMS: atom_id res chain seq x y z
N MET A 1 -8.48 7.18 12.74
CA MET A 1 -9.20 6.08 12.10
C MET A 1 -8.35 5.47 11.01
N PRO A 2 -8.29 4.14 10.91
CA PRO A 2 -7.56 3.52 9.81
C PRO A 2 -8.23 3.80 8.48
N LYS A 3 -7.43 3.93 7.46
CA LYS A 3 -7.91 4.21 6.11
C LYS A 3 -7.45 3.08 5.18
N ILE A 4 -8.35 2.62 4.33
CA ILE A 4 -8.02 1.59 3.36
C ILE A 4 -7.77 2.25 2.01
N ILE A 5 -6.61 1.95 1.44
CA ILE A 5 -6.22 2.43 0.11
C ILE A 5 -5.88 1.23 -0.76
N THR A 6 -6.05 1.38 -2.07
CA THR A 6 -5.69 0.34 -3.03
C THR A 6 -4.56 0.86 -3.91
N LEU A 7 -3.49 0.06 -4.00
CA LEU A 7 -2.34 0.36 -4.85
C LEU A 7 -2.24 -0.66 -5.95
N GLN A 8 -1.89 -0.20 -7.16
CA GLN A 8 -1.60 -1.08 -8.28
C GLN A 8 -0.09 -1.10 -8.50
N LEU A 9 0.52 -2.26 -8.29
CA LEU A 9 1.98 -2.43 -8.32
C LEU A 9 2.35 -3.62 -9.18
N SER A 10 3.62 -3.65 -9.62
CA SER A 10 4.15 -4.86 -10.24
C SER A 10 4.34 -5.93 -9.16
N PRO A 11 4.43 -7.23 -9.54
CA PRO A 11 4.64 -8.29 -8.56
C PRO A 11 5.90 -8.07 -7.72
N LYS A 12 6.94 -7.52 -8.33
CA LYS A 12 8.20 -7.23 -7.66
C LYS A 12 8.02 -6.13 -6.61
N GLN A 13 7.31 -5.08 -6.97
CA GLN A 13 7.03 -3.95 -6.09
C GLN A 13 6.09 -4.35 -4.94
N ALA A 14 5.12 -5.20 -5.25
CA ALA A 14 4.17 -5.68 -4.26
C ALA A 14 4.81 -6.58 -3.22
N ALA A 15 5.93 -7.22 -3.55
CA ALA A 15 6.69 -8.05 -2.63
C ALA A 15 7.62 -7.23 -1.73
N ASP A 16 7.87 -5.97 -2.08
CA ASP A 16 8.76 -5.10 -1.31
C ASP A 16 7.95 -4.22 -0.37
N GLU A 17 7.99 -4.55 0.91
CA GLU A 17 7.25 -3.81 1.94
C GLU A 17 7.63 -2.34 1.98
N LYS A 18 8.91 -2.03 1.91
CA LYS A 18 9.39 -0.64 1.93
C LYS A 18 8.81 0.14 0.76
N PHE A 19 8.74 -0.50 -0.40
CA PHE A 19 8.24 0.16 -1.60
C PHE A 19 6.74 0.46 -1.48
N TYR A 20 5.94 -0.52 -1.12
CA TYR A 20 4.50 -0.28 -1.07
C TYR A 20 4.11 0.63 0.10
N LEU A 21 4.86 0.62 1.20
CA LEU A 21 4.63 1.57 2.29
C LEU A 21 4.94 3.01 1.86
N ALA A 22 6.02 3.20 1.11
CA ALA A 22 6.35 4.52 0.57
C ALA A 22 5.28 5.01 -0.39
N ARG A 23 4.78 4.12 -1.24
CA ARG A 23 3.69 4.46 -2.16
C ARG A 23 2.40 4.78 -1.41
N ALA A 24 2.10 4.03 -0.36
CA ALA A 24 0.92 4.29 0.45
C ALA A 24 0.99 5.67 1.11
N ALA A 25 2.13 6.01 1.68
CA ALA A 25 2.33 7.32 2.30
C ALA A 25 2.17 8.44 1.27
N GLU A 26 2.74 8.28 0.09
CA GLU A 26 2.60 9.24 -1.00
C GLU A 26 1.14 9.40 -1.41
N ARG A 27 0.41 8.30 -1.53
CA ARG A 27 -0.99 8.30 -1.88
C ARG A 27 -1.84 9.03 -0.86
N MET A 28 -1.49 8.90 0.42
CA MET A 28 -2.19 9.57 1.51
C MET A 28 -1.74 11.01 1.74
N GLY A 29 -0.64 11.42 1.10
CA GLY A 29 -0.08 12.76 1.28
C GLY A 29 0.58 12.94 2.65
N ILE A 30 1.11 11.87 3.22
CA ILE A 30 1.80 11.88 4.51
C ILE A 30 3.19 11.31 4.36
N ARG A 31 4.01 11.48 5.37
CA ARG A 31 5.34 10.86 5.41
C ARG A 31 5.22 9.39 5.80
N GLN A 32 6.13 8.57 5.31
CA GLN A 32 6.17 7.15 5.70
C GLN A 32 6.33 7.00 7.21
N SER A 33 7.08 7.91 7.84
CA SER A 33 7.25 7.90 9.30
C SER A 33 5.98 8.23 10.07
N ASP A 34 4.97 8.80 9.41
CA ASP A 34 3.69 9.11 10.04
C ASP A 34 2.74 7.91 10.05
N ILE A 35 3.15 6.79 9.45
CA ILE A 35 2.36 5.57 9.46
C ILE A 35 2.66 4.82 10.76
N ALA A 36 1.63 4.66 11.59
CA ALA A 36 1.74 3.88 12.83
C ALA A 36 1.61 2.39 12.55
N LEU A 37 0.68 2.03 11.67
CA LEU A 37 0.40 0.64 11.33
C LEU A 37 0.00 0.56 9.87
N ALA A 38 0.51 -0.43 9.16
CA ALA A 38 0.11 -0.72 7.79
C ALA A 38 -0.04 -2.22 7.64
N ARG A 39 -1.14 -2.64 7.03
CA ARG A 39 -1.47 -4.05 6.92
C ARG A 39 -2.13 -4.32 5.57
N VAL A 40 -1.72 -5.41 4.90
CA VAL A 40 -2.36 -5.84 3.67
C VAL A 40 -3.65 -6.57 4.05
N VAL A 41 -4.79 -6.01 3.64
CA VAL A 41 -6.11 -6.61 3.92
C VAL A 41 -6.63 -7.39 2.73
N LYS A 42 -6.15 -7.07 1.54
CA LYS A 42 -6.56 -7.78 0.33
C LYS A 42 -5.44 -7.72 -0.70
N ARG A 43 -5.26 -8.81 -1.41
CA ARG A 43 -4.30 -8.90 -2.51
C ARG A 43 -4.95 -9.64 -3.66
N SER A 44 -4.92 -9.04 -4.84
CA SER A 44 -5.40 -9.70 -6.04
C SER A 44 -4.42 -9.46 -7.19
N ILE A 45 -4.30 -10.44 -8.06
CA ILE A 45 -3.40 -10.39 -9.20
C ILE A 45 -4.23 -10.34 -10.47
N ASP A 46 -3.97 -9.33 -11.30
CA ASP A 46 -4.58 -9.22 -12.62
C ASP A 46 -3.52 -9.62 -13.66
N ALA A 47 -3.72 -10.75 -14.28
CA ALA A 47 -2.80 -11.32 -15.26
C ALA A 47 -3.34 -11.27 -16.70
N ARG A 48 -4.27 -10.36 -16.97
CA ARG A 48 -4.91 -10.26 -18.30
C ARG A 48 -3.96 -9.80 -19.40
N GLN A 49 -2.88 -9.13 -19.04
CA GLN A 49 -1.92 -8.60 -20.00
C GLN A 49 -0.56 -9.25 -19.80
N ARG A 50 0.37 -8.99 -20.72
CA ARG A 50 1.74 -9.48 -20.64
C ARG A 50 2.41 -9.15 -19.30
N MET A 51 2.02 -8.04 -18.72
CA MET A 51 2.56 -7.63 -17.42
C MET A 51 1.48 -7.82 -16.36
N ALA A 52 1.70 -8.78 -15.48
CA ALA A 52 0.82 -8.97 -14.35
C ALA A 52 0.88 -7.76 -13.42
N LYS A 53 -0.27 -7.34 -12.91
CA LYS A 53 -0.35 -6.26 -11.94
C LYS A 53 -0.98 -6.76 -10.66
N VAL A 54 -0.45 -6.33 -9.55
CA VAL A 54 -0.94 -6.72 -8.22
C VAL A 54 -1.69 -5.53 -7.62
N ASN A 55 -2.94 -5.77 -7.25
CA ASN A 55 -3.73 -4.79 -6.53
C ASN A 55 -3.65 -5.11 -5.04
N LEU A 56 -3.02 -4.21 -4.28
CA LEU A 56 -2.91 -4.34 -2.84
C LEU A 56 -3.86 -3.36 -2.16
N SER A 57 -4.71 -3.87 -1.31
CA SER A 57 -5.51 -3.04 -0.42
C SER A 57 -4.85 -3.03 0.93
N LEU A 58 -4.48 -1.84 1.39
CA LEU A 58 -3.75 -1.65 2.64
C LEU A 58 -4.62 -0.88 3.61
N GLU A 59 -4.65 -1.35 4.83
CA GLU A 59 -5.21 -0.61 5.94
C GLU A 59 -4.08 0.17 6.60
N ILE A 60 -4.17 1.50 6.52
CA ILE A 60 -3.14 2.40 7.03
C ILE A 60 -3.70 3.14 8.23
N ASP A 61 -3.00 3.05 9.34
CA ASP A 61 -3.32 3.81 10.53
C ASP A 61 -2.26 4.88 10.70
N ARG A 62 -2.68 6.13 10.72
CA ARG A 62 -1.80 7.27 10.86
C ARG A 62 -1.48 7.49 12.33
N LYS A 63 -0.22 7.84 12.61
CA LYS A 63 0.16 8.19 13.97
C LYS A 63 -0.65 9.37 14.45
N SER A 64 -1.21 9.21 15.64
CA SER A 64 -1.92 10.29 16.29
C SER A 64 -0.90 11.32 16.80
N VAL A 65 -1.01 12.54 16.32
CA VAL A 65 -0.20 13.65 16.83
C VAL A 65 -1.04 14.37 17.86
N VAL A 66 -0.60 14.27 19.08
CA VAL A 66 -1.27 14.97 20.18
C VAL A 66 -0.63 16.33 20.36
#